data_926a79e18a338d4ee54e34ae45b53476
#
_entry.id   926a79e18a338d4ee54e34ae45b53476
#
_cell.length_a   1.000
_cell.length_b   1.000
_cell.length_c   1.000
_cell.angle_alpha   90.00
_cell.angle_beta   90.00
_cell.angle_gamma   90.00
#
_symmetry.space_group_name_H-M   'P 1'
#
loop_
_entity.id
_entity.type
_entity.pdbx_description
1 polymer ?
#
loop_
_entity_poly.entity_id
_entity_poly.type
_entity_poly.pdbx_seq_one_letter_code
_entity_poly.pdbx_strand_id
1 'polypeptide(L)'
;MPMQCSVSESGRFIHGIVSGRATGEELAEYEATHVEHARPGDVVLELLEVSRGALDGLTPDDIAVALESRSKSPDAGVPHRCAIVVDPEDAAGQRLAVLYQQMARRHFPEAVVVFGDVRTACDWLGVPCPAGRSSAA
;
A
#
# COMPACT_ATOMS: atom_id res chain seq x y z
N MET A 1 8.02 14.19 -3.94
CA MET A 1 6.76 13.44 -4.03
C MET A 1 6.55 12.69 -2.73
N PRO A 2 5.41 12.92 -2.01
CA PRO A 2 5.13 12.20 -0.77
C PRO A 2 4.93 10.68 -0.96
N MET A 3 4.49 10.25 -2.12
CA MET A 3 4.36 8.82 -2.40
C MET A 3 5.39 8.39 -3.44
N GLN A 4 6.20 7.43 -3.06
CA GLN A 4 7.22 6.86 -3.95
C GLN A 4 6.97 5.37 -4.09
N CYS A 5 7.25 4.84 -5.27
CA CYS A 5 7.03 3.43 -5.55
C CYS A 5 8.21 2.89 -6.34
N SER A 6 8.71 1.72 -5.94
CA SER A 6 9.65 0.95 -6.73
C SER A 6 9.06 -0.43 -7.00
N VAL A 7 9.24 -0.93 -8.22
CA VAL A 7 8.68 -2.20 -8.66
C VAL A 7 9.85 -3.11 -9.02
N SER A 8 9.80 -4.37 -8.55
CA SER A 8 10.82 -5.35 -8.89
C SER A 8 10.81 -5.65 -10.40
N GLU A 9 11.92 -6.23 -10.92
CA GLU A 9 12.02 -6.57 -12.33
C GLU A 9 10.91 -7.49 -12.80
N SER A 10 10.44 -8.39 -11.93
CA SER A 10 9.35 -9.31 -12.26
C SER A 10 7.97 -8.63 -12.26
N GLY A 11 7.86 -7.42 -11.71
CA GLY A 11 6.58 -6.74 -11.51
C GLY A 11 5.76 -7.29 -10.34
N ARG A 12 6.28 -8.27 -9.60
CA ARG A 12 5.52 -8.94 -8.55
C ARG A 12 5.69 -8.35 -7.17
N PHE A 13 6.78 -7.63 -6.92
CA PHE A 13 7.00 -6.99 -5.62
C PHE A 13 7.03 -5.48 -5.80
N ILE A 14 6.18 -4.81 -5.06
CA ILE A 14 6.06 -3.36 -5.07
C ILE A 14 6.42 -2.86 -3.69
N HIS A 15 7.33 -1.89 -3.63
CA HIS A 15 7.69 -1.23 -2.38
C HIS A 15 7.29 0.24 -2.50
N GLY A 16 6.26 0.62 -1.77
CA GLY A 16 5.78 1.99 -1.71
C GLY A 16 6.17 2.67 -0.41
N ILE A 17 6.48 3.95 -0.49
CA ILE A 17 6.80 4.76 0.68
C ILE A 17 5.92 6.00 0.64
N VAL A 18 5.19 6.24 1.73
CA VAL A 18 4.38 7.45 1.90
C VAL A 18 5.06 8.29 2.96
N SER A 19 5.57 9.44 2.58
CA SER A 19 6.26 10.36 3.49
C SER A 19 5.67 11.76 3.36
N GLY A 20 6.00 12.64 4.31
CA GLY A 20 5.43 13.98 4.31
C GLY A 20 3.93 13.91 4.58
N ARG A 21 3.13 14.48 3.70
CA ARG A 21 1.67 14.50 3.84
C ARG A 21 1.05 14.17 2.48
N ALA A 22 0.52 12.97 2.37
CA ALA A 22 -0.08 12.51 1.13
C ALA A 22 -1.40 13.22 0.83
N THR A 23 -1.69 13.41 -0.45
CA THR A 23 -2.97 13.98 -0.91
C THR A 23 -3.83 12.89 -1.53
N GLY A 24 -5.13 13.19 -1.65
CA GLY A 24 -6.07 12.29 -2.32
C GLY A 24 -5.69 12.00 -3.77
N GLU A 25 -5.18 13.02 -4.48
CA GLU A 25 -4.73 12.85 -5.88
C GLU A 25 -3.55 11.90 -5.97
N GLU A 26 -2.58 12.02 -5.07
CA GLU A 26 -1.42 11.13 -5.05
C GLU A 26 -1.82 9.70 -4.76
N LEU A 27 -2.75 9.51 -3.82
CA LEU A 27 -3.25 8.18 -3.51
C LEU A 27 -3.98 7.57 -4.71
N ALA A 28 -4.84 8.35 -5.38
CA ALA A 28 -5.57 7.88 -6.56
C ALA A 28 -4.62 7.47 -7.68
N GLU A 29 -3.58 8.25 -7.94
CA GLU A 29 -2.59 7.93 -8.95
C GLU A 29 -1.81 6.66 -8.58
N TYR A 30 -1.41 6.53 -7.34
CA TYR A 30 -0.71 5.34 -6.86
C TYR A 30 -1.57 4.08 -7.06
N GLU A 31 -2.84 4.15 -6.65
CA GLU A 31 -3.75 3.01 -6.77
C GLU A 31 -4.05 2.64 -8.22
N ALA A 32 -4.07 3.63 -9.11
CA ALA A 32 -4.34 3.37 -10.52
C ALA A 32 -3.15 2.71 -11.24
N THR A 33 -1.93 2.89 -10.76
CA THR A 33 -0.72 2.52 -11.50
C THR A 33 0.17 1.48 -10.82
N HIS A 34 0.01 1.24 -9.51
CA HIS A 34 1.00 0.45 -8.77
C HIS A 34 1.06 -1.03 -9.18
N VAL A 35 0.03 -1.56 -9.82
CA VAL A 35 0.02 -2.95 -10.32
C VAL A 35 0.12 -3.05 -11.83
N GLU A 36 0.43 -1.96 -12.52
CA GLU A 36 0.42 -1.93 -14.00
C GLU A 36 1.44 -2.87 -14.66
N HIS A 37 2.46 -3.27 -13.91
CA HIS A 37 3.50 -4.19 -14.41
C HIS A 37 3.23 -5.66 -14.08
N ALA A 38 2.12 -5.96 -13.43
CA ALA A 38 1.78 -7.34 -13.09
C ALA A 38 1.43 -8.14 -14.34
N ARG A 39 1.79 -9.42 -14.33
CA ARG A 39 1.51 -10.34 -15.44
C ARG A 39 0.37 -11.27 -15.08
N PRO A 40 -0.38 -11.80 -16.08
CA PRO A 40 -1.41 -12.80 -15.82
C PRO A 40 -0.85 -13.99 -15.03
N GLY A 41 -1.56 -14.41 -14.00
CA GLY A 41 -1.15 -15.51 -13.13
C GLY A 41 -0.26 -15.14 -11.98
N ASP A 42 0.25 -13.91 -11.93
CA ASP A 42 1.06 -13.44 -10.81
C ASP A 42 0.18 -13.11 -9.60
N VAL A 43 0.78 -13.26 -8.41
CA VAL A 43 0.25 -12.65 -7.18
C VAL A 43 1.18 -11.48 -6.87
N VAL A 44 0.62 -10.29 -6.82
CA VAL A 44 1.41 -9.09 -6.52
C VAL A 44 1.59 -8.98 -5.01
N LEU A 45 2.81 -8.71 -4.58
CA LEU A 45 3.16 -8.48 -3.19
C LEU A 45 3.52 -7.00 -3.03
N GLU A 46 2.86 -6.33 -2.11
CA GLU A 46 3.08 -4.89 -1.87
C GLU A 46 3.47 -4.66 -0.42
N LEU A 47 4.57 -3.93 -0.23
CA LEU A 47 4.97 -3.39 1.07
C LEU A 47 4.80 -1.88 1.00
N LEU A 48 3.87 -1.34 1.80
CA LEU A 48 3.61 0.09 1.84
C LEU A 48 4.04 0.62 3.21
N GLU A 49 5.11 1.40 3.25
CA GLU A 49 5.60 2.02 4.46
C GLU A 49 5.04 3.43 4.59
N VAL A 50 4.38 3.70 5.70
CA VAL A 50 3.73 5.00 5.95
C VAL A 50 4.47 5.71 7.07
N SER A 51 5.02 6.88 6.77
CA SER A 51 5.65 7.72 7.78
C SER A 51 4.60 8.31 8.72
N ARG A 52 5.00 8.58 9.96
CA ARG A 52 4.09 9.17 10.95
C ARG A 52 3.49 10.47 10.41
N GLY A 53 2.18 10.60 10.50
CA GLY A 53 1.45 11.79 10.05
C GLY A 53 1.21 11.87 8.55
N ALA A 54 1.77 10.96 7.75
CA ALA A 54 1.65 11.05 6.30
C ALA A 54 0.22 10.92 5.80
N LEU A 55 -0.65 10.26 6.54
CA LEU A 55 -2.05 10.08 6.15
C LEU A 55 -2.99 11.14 6.75
N ASP A 56 -2.48 12.09 7.53
CA ASP A 56 -3.32 13.06 8.25
C ASP A 56 -4.21 13.91 7.34
N GLY A 57 -3.79 14.13 6.11
CA GLY A 57 -4.57 14.92 5.14
C GLY A 57 -5.61 14.13 4.37
N LEU A 58 -5.65 12.82 4.54
CA LEU A 58 -6.57 11.97 3.79
C LEU A 58 -7.90 11.78 4.53
N THR A 59 -8.96 11.60 3.77
CA THR A 59 -10.31 11.36 4.27
C THR A 59 -10.81 10.00 3.77
N PRO A 60 -11.86 9.45 4.38
CA PRO A 60 -12.49 8.24 3.83
C PRO A 60 -12.91 8.37 2.38
N ASP A 61 -13.37 9.56 1.96
CA ASP A 61 -13.74 9.81 0.56
C ASP A 61 -12.52 9.71 -0.36
N ASP A 62 -11.36 10.18 0.08
CA ASP A 62 -10.13 10.05 -0.71
C ASP A 62 -9.81 8.58 -0.97
N ILE A 63 -9.99 7.73 0.03
CA ILE A 63 -9.77 6.29 -0.12
C ILE A 63 -10.77 5.70 -1.12
N ALA A 64 -12.05 6.06 -1.00
CA ALA A 64 -13.07 5.57 -1.91
C ALA A 64 -12.78 5.96 -3.36
N VAL A 65 -12.37 7.21 -3.59
CA VAL A 65 -12.01 7.69 -4.94
C VAL A 65 -10.80 6.95 -5.48
N ALA A 66 -9.80 6.72 -4.64
CA ALA A 66 -8.58 6.00 -5.05
C ALA A 66 -8.89 4.57 -5.45
N LEU A 67 -9.71 3.86 -4.69
CA LEU A 67 -10.10 2.49 -5.01
C LEU A 67 -10.96 2.42 -6.27
N GLU A 68 -11.81 3.42 -6.49
CA GLU A 68 -12.56 3.52 -7.73
C GLU A 68 -11.63 3.72 -8.93
N SER A 69 -10.61 4.55 -8.80
CA SER A 69 -9.59 4.73 -9.85
C SER A 69 -8.91 3.40 -10.17
N ARG A 70 -8.58 2.62 -9.15
CA ARG A 70 -7.97 1.30 -9.34
C ARG A 70 -8.92 0.35 -10.06
N SER A 71 -10.20 0.39 -9.77
CA SER A 71 -11.17 -0.52 -10.37
C SER A 71 -11.28 -0.34 -11.88
N LYS A 72 -10.86 0.79 -12.40
CA LYS A 72 -10.86 1.08 -13.85
C LYS A 72 -9.59 0.60 -14.54
N SER A 73 -8.59 0.16 -13.79
CA SER A 73 -7.36 -0.38 -14.35
C SER A 73 -7.62 -1.76 -14.93
N PRO A 74 -7.00 -2.12 -16.08
CA PRO A 74 -7.11 -3.48 -16.61
C PRO A 74 -6.56 -4.53 -15.66
N ASP A 75 -5.71 -4.14 -14.71
CA ASP A 75 -5.07 -5.06 -13.76
C ASP A 75 -5.79 -5.15 -12.42
N ALA A 76 -7.00 -4.59 -12.32
CA ALA A 76 -7.75 -4.54 -11.06
C ALA A 76 -8.05 -5.91 -10.46
N GLY A 77 -8.17 -6.94 -11.30
CA GLY A 77 -8.47 -8.30 -10.87
C GLY A 77 -7.25 -9.16 -10.51
N VAL A 78 -6.03 -8.60 -10.55
CA VAL A 78 -4.83 -9.35 -10.20
C VAL A 78 -4.81 -9.64 -8.70
N PRO A 79 -4.59 -10.92 -8.28
CA PRO A 79 -4.47 -11.25 -6.87
C PRO A 79 -3.33 -10.47 -6.21
N HIS A 80 -3.58 -9.98 -5.00
CA HIS A 80 -2.71 -9.00 -4.37
C HIS A 80 -2.63 -9.23 -2.87
N ARG A 81 -1.42 -9.15 -2.32
CA ARG A 81 -1.19 -9.16 -0.86
C ARG A 81 -0.47 -7.86 -0.52
N CYS A 82 -1.09 -7.07 0.33
CA CYS A 82 -0.57 -5.76 0.71
C CYS A 82 -0.30 -5.72 2.21
N ALA A 83 0.93 -5.42 2.60
CA ALA A 83 1.30 -5.14 3.97
C ALA A 83 1.48 -3.64 4.12
N ILE A 84 0.67 -3.03 4.98
CA ILE A 84 0.77 -1.60 5.28
C ILE A 84 1.44 -1.45 6.64
N VAL A 85 2.56 -0.72 6.67
CA VAL A 85 3.31 -0.49 7.91
C VAL A 85 3.02 0.92 8.39
N VAL A 86 2.38 1.03 9.55
CA VAL A 86 2.03 2.31 10.18
C VAL A 86 2.55 2.30 11.62
N ASP A 87 3.17 3.39 12.05
CA ASP A 87 3.65 3.53 13.43
C ASP A 87 2.47 3.26 14.39
N PRO A 88 2.64 2.35 15.39
CA PRO A 88 1.58 2.05 16.34
C PRO A 88 1.06 3.27 17.11
N GLU A 89 1.87 4.31 17.24
CA GLU A 89 1.48 5.54 17.94
C GLU A 89 0.77 6.54 17.04
N ASP A 90 0.72 6.30 15.73
CA ASP A 90 0.00 7.14 14.78
C ASP A 90 -1.46 6.69 14.69
N ALA A 91 -2.28 7.13 15.64
CA ALA A 91 -3.66 6.68 15.75
C ALA A 91 -4.49 7.00 14.51
N ALA A 92 -4.31 8.19 13.93
CA ALA A 92 -5.04 8.57 12.72
C ALA A 92 -4.61 7.72 11.52
N GLY A 93 -3.31 7.49 11.38
CA GLY A 93 -2.77 6.62 10.33
C GLY A 93 -3.29 5.19 10.46
N GLN A 94 -3.33 4.66 11.68
CA GLN A 94 -3.87 3.32 11.94
C GLN A 94 -5.34 3.22 11.50
N ARG A 95 -6.15 4.20 11.86
CA ARG A 95 -7.57 4.18 11.50
C ARG A 95 -7.78 4.20 9.98
N LEU A 96 -7.04 5.04 9.28
CA LEU A 96 -7.15 5.11 7.81
C LEU A 96 -6.64 3.86 7.13
N ALA A 97 -5.56 3.26 7.63
CA ALA A 97 -5.04 2.00 7.08
C ALA A 97 -6.04 0.86 7.25
N VAL A 98 -6.68 0.78 8.42
CA VAL A 98 -7.72 -0.24 8.67
C VAL A 98 -8.93 0.00 7.78
N LEU A 99 -9.33 1.25 7.58
CA LEU A 99 -10.43 1.57 6.66
C LEU A 99 -10.10 1.16 5.23
N TYR A 100 -8.88 1.45 4.77
CA TYR A 100 -8.42 1.01 3.46
C TYR A 100 -8.50 -0.52 3.35
N GLN A 101 -8.02 -1.22 4.37
CA GLN A 101 -8.07 -2.68 4.42
C GLN A 101 -9.49 -3.19 4.21
N GLN A 102 -10.45 -2.62 4.93
CA GLN A 102 -11.84 -3.05 4.86
C GLN A 102 -12.45 -2.77 3.48
N MET A 103 -12.17 -1.60 2.92
CA MET A 103 -12.73 -1.20 1.64
C MET A 103 -12.11 -1.97 0.48
N ALA A 104 -10.80 -2.17 0.48
CA ALA A 104 -10.11 -2.89 -0.58
C ALA A 104 -10.58 -4.35 -0.65
N ARG A 105 -10.76 -5.00 0.50
CA ARG A 105 -11.21 -6.40 0.56
C ARG A 105 -12.59 -6.62 -0.04
N ARG A 106 -13.42 -5.60 -0.06
CA ARG A 106 -14.78 -5.70 -0.63
C ARG A 106 -14.77 -5.63 -2.16
N HIS A 107 -13.74 -5.02 -2.75
CA HIS A 107 -13.74 -4.70 -4.17
C HIS A 107 -12.71 -5.48 -4.97
N PHE A 108 -11.68 -6.04 -4.34
CA PHE A 108 -10.56 -6.66 -5.04
C PHE A 108 -10.16 -7.99 -4.42
N PRO A 109 -9.56 -8.91 -5.21
CA PRO A 109 -8.98 -10.13 -4.66
C PRO A 109 -7.68 -9.81 -3.93
N GLU A 110 -7.80 -9.11 -2.82
CA GLU A 110 -6.66 -8.56 -2.09
C GLU A 110 -6.74 -8.92 -0.62
N ALA A 111 -5.59 -9.37 -0.06
CA ALA A 111 -5.41 -9.50 1.37
C ALA A 111 -4.58 -8.31 1.83
N VAL A 112 -5.15 -7.45 2.67
CA VAL A 112 -4.48 -6.28 3.24
C VAL A 112 -4.35 -6.49 4.73
N VAL A 113 -3.12 -6.36 5.26
CA VAL A 113 -2.87 -6.45 6.70
C VAL A 113 -2.04 -5.25 7.14
N VAL A 114 -2.39 -4.67 8.28
CA VAL A 114 -1.69 -3.51 8.84
C VAL A 114 -0.72 -4.01 9.90
N PHE A 115 0.53 -3.58 9.80
CA PHE A 115 1.62 -3.95 10.70
C PHE A 115 2.22 -2.72 11.38
N GLY A 116 2.85 -2.94 12.52
CA GLY A 116 3.56 -1.87 13.25
C GLY A 116 5.03 -1.74 12.89
N ASP A 117 5.61 -2.71 12.19
CA ASP A 117 7.01 -2.66 11.77
C ASP A 117 7.23 -3.39 10.45
N VAL A 118 8.32 -3.00 9.78
CA VAL A 118 8.66 -3.51 8.45
C VAL A 118 9.02 -4.99 8.47
N ARG A 119 9.72 -5.42 9.51
CA ARG A 119 10.22 -6.80 9.58
C ARG A 119 9.07 -7.80 9.60
N THR A 120 8.09 -7.58 10.46
CA THR A 120 6.91 -8.44 10.55
C THR A 120 6.13 -8.44 9.23
N ALA A 121 6.01 -7.28 8.61
CA ALA A 121 5.34 -7.16 7.30
C ALA A 121 6.06 -7.98 6.24
N CYS A 122 7.38 -7.90 6.16
CA CYS A 122 8.17 -8.65 5.20
C CYS A 122 8.06 -10.16 5.45
N ASP A 123 8.05 -10.58 6.71
CA ASP A 123 7.88 -11.99 7.06
C ASP A 123 6.54 -12.52 6.56
N TRP A 124 5.48 -11.73 6.74
CA TRP A 124 4.15 -12.10 6.26
C TRP A 124 4.08 -12.19 4.73
N LEU A 125 4.76 -11.26 4.04
CA LEU A 125 4.82 -11.26 2.58
C LEU A 125 5.73 -12.37 2.03
N GLY A 126 6.66 -12.85 2.85
CA GLY A 126 7.65 -13.83 2.40
C GLY A 126 8.75 -13.23 1.55
N VAL A 127 9.10 -11.97 1.79
CA VAL A 127 10.14 -11.26 1.04
C VAL A 127 11.24 -10.78 1.99
N PRO A 128 12.48 -10.58 1.49
CA PRO A 128 13.52 -9.93 2.29
C PRO A 128 13.16 -8.48 2.60
N CYS A 129 13.55 -7.99 3.77
CA CYS A 129 13.40 -6.56 4.07
C CYS A 129 14.20 -5.73 3.07
N PRO A 130 13.65 -4.63 2.56
CA PRO A 130 14.38 -3.76 1.66
C PRO A 130 15.67 -3.24 2.28
N ALA A 131 16.75 -3.21 1.47
CA ALA A 131 18.06 -2.75 1.93
C ALA A 131 18.00 -1.29 2.38
N GLY A 132 18.73 -0.97 3.44
CA GLY A 132 18.78 0.39 3.96
C GLY A 132 17.59 0.80 4.82
N ARG A 133 16.61 -0.07 5.00
CA ARG A 133 15.45 0.20 5.85
C ARG A 133 15.61 -0.52 7.16
N SER A 134 15.52 0.22 8.25
CA SER A 134 15.62 -0.34 9.59
C SER A 134 14.25 -0.37 10.23
N SER A 135 13.80 -1.54 10.65
CA SER A 135 12.56 -1.68 11.39
C SER A 135 12.66 -1.16 12.81
N ALA A 136 13.88 -0.94 13.28
CA ALA A 136 14.10 -0.38 14.62
C ALA A 136 13.95 1.13 14.66
N ALA A 137 13.87 1.74 13.52
CA ALA A 137 13.72 3.18 13.45
C ALA A 137 12.42 3.65 14.09
#